data_0a7179239b8cf4a7fe8727ba12698514
#
_entry.id   0a7179239b8cf4a7fe8727ba12698514
#
_cell.length_a   1.000
_cell.length_b   1.000
_cell.length_c   1.000
_cell.angle_alpha   90.00
_cell.angle_beta   90.00
_cell.angle_gamma   90.00
#
_symmetry.space_group_name_H-M   'P 1'
#
loop_
_entity.id
_entity.type
_entity.pdbx_description
1 polymer ?
#
loop_
_entity_poly.entity_id
_entity_poly.type
_entity_poly.pdbx_seq_one_letter_code
_entity_poly.pdbx_strand_id
1 'polypeptide(L)'
;IFVGLQPGFGYEGDPMRLLFERGFAPTHAFSAFYGWLENTFNADVLLHFGMHGALEFMPGKQTGMSCDDWPDRLIGEMPNIYLYASNNPSEASLAKRRSNAIIITHLTPPLASSGLYKGLAELKDSLDRWRRSPHDSPERIDLEILIMEQAKTVDLDGSNPERLWLKLLETEEALIPDGLHILGNPMSANARAEYLRLLTNCDQKTKLRVEEILKNDYEIPALLHALGGGFTPPVAGGDLIRSTEVLPTGRNIHAFDPFRMPTEFSCREGAKQARLLLDTHESLPRSIAL
;
A
#
# COMPACT_ATOMS: atom_id res chain seq x y z
N ILE A 1 -5.83 17.67 -17.56
CA ILE A 1 -5.33 16.48 -16.87
C ILE A 1 -3.98 16.12 -17.48
N PHE A 2 -2.98 15.92 -16.64
CA PHE A 2 -1.68 15.37 -17.01
C PHE A 2 -1.57 13.95 -16.46
N VAL A 3 -1.02 13.05 -17.27
CA VAL A 3 -0.71 11.67 -16.85
C VAL A 3 0.79 11.48 -17.06
N GLY A 4 1.50 11.19 -15.98
CA GLY A 4 2.94 11.03 -16.00
C GLY A 4 3.40 9.76 -15.29
N LEU A 5 4.60 9.32 -15.62
CA LEU A 5 5.30 8.28 -14.87
C LEU A 5 6.22 8.97 -13.86
N GLN A 6 6.06 8.62 -12.59
CA GLN A 6 6.95 9.12 -11.53
C GLN A 6 8.38 8.66 -11.80
N PRO A 7 9.36 9.57 -11.84
CA PRO A 7 10.77 9.21 -11.99
C PRO A 7 11.27 8.32 -10.84
N GLY A 8 12.32 7.55 -11.10
CA GLY A 8 12.99 6.79 -10.05
C GLY A 8 13.59 7.71 -8.98
N PHE A 9 13.39 7.37 -7.72
CA PHE A 9 13.89 8.16 -6.59
C PHE A 9 15.36 7.88 -6.24
N GLY A 10 15.99 6.91 -6.92
CA GLY A 10 17.45 6.68 -6.82
C GLY A 10 17.88 5.73 -5.71
N TYR A 11 16.97 4.96 -5.17
CA TYR A 11 17.25 3.93 -4.18
C TYR A 11 16.86 2.55 -4.74
N GLU A 12 17.81 1.61 -4.66
CA GLU A 12 17.59 0.22 -5.02
C GLU A 12 17.57 -0.62 -3.75
N GLY A 13 16.44 -1.22 -3.45
CA GLY A 13 16.24 -2.06 -2.27
C GLY A 13 14.89 -1.86 -1.61
N ASP A 14 14.77 -2.33 -0.38
CA ASP A 14 13.53 -2.22 0.40
C ASP A 14 13.24 -0.74 0.75
N PRO A 15 12.17 -0.14 0.21
CA PRO A 15 11.82 1.26 0.46
C PRO A 15 11.63 1.59 1.94
N MET A 16 11.24 0.62 2.78
CA MET A 16 11.10 0.82 4.22
C MET A 16 12.40 1.23 4.90
N ARG A 17 13.55 0.89 4.33
CA ARG A 17 14.85 1.31 4.86
C ARG A 17 15.11 2.79 4.68
N LEU A 18 14.55 3.41 3.66
CA LEU A 18 14.69 4.85 3.43
C LEU A 18 14.18 5.70 4.59
N LEU A 19 13.18 5.22 5.31
CA LEU A 19 12.65 5.88 6.51
C LEU A 19 13.72 6.18 7.55
N PHE A 20 14.80 5.39 7.56
CA PHE A 20 15.88 5.45 8.55
C PHE A 20 17.18 6.04 7.99
N GLU A 21 17.25 6.28 6.68
CA GLU A 21 18.43 6.83 6.03
C GLU A 21 18.57 8.34 6.28
N ARG A 22 19.70 8.74 6.85
CA ARG A 22 19.93 10.15 7.21
C ARG A 22 20.60 10.98 6.11
N GLY A 23 21.26 10.36 5.18
CA GLY A 23 22.04 11.05 4.14
C GLY A 23 21.42 10.95 2.74
N PHE A 24 20.28 10.32 2.60
CA PHE A 24 19.64 10.15 1.31
C PHE A 24 18.86 11.41 0.89
N ALA A 25 18.99 11.76 -0.37
CA ALA A 25 18.15 12.75 -1.04
C ALA A 25 17.58 12.12 -2.32
N PRO A 26 16.33 12.42 -2.69
CA PRO A 26 15.77 11.96 -3.96
C PRO A 26 16.56 12.50 -5.14
N THR A 27 16.47 11.82 -6.28
CA THR A 27 17.12 12.27 -7.51
C THR A 27 16.60 13.65 -7.92
N HIS A 28 17.40 14.39 -8.67
CA HIS A 28 16.96 15.68 -9.25
C HIS A 28 15.73 15.51 -10.14
N ALA A 29 15.63 14.40 -10.88
CA ALA A 29 14.47 14.10 -11.72
C ALA A 29 13.20 13.93 -10.87
N PHE A 30 13.29 13.21 -9.73
CA PHE A 30 12.18 13.01 -8.82
C PHE A 30 11.71 14.34 -8.21
N SER A 31 12.65 15.15 -7.71
CA SER A 31 12.33 16.45 -7.13
C SER A 31 11.79 17.43 -8.16
N ALA A 32 12.38 17.47 -9.36
CA ALA A 32 11.93 18.33 -10.44
C ALA A 32 10.54 17.96 -10.96
N PHE A 33 10.16 16.68 -10.92
CA PHE A 33 8.83 16.22 -11.31
C PHE A 33 7.76 16.85 -10.42
N TYR A 34 7.91 16.77 -9.10
CA TYR A 34 6.97 17.38 -8.16
C TYR A 34 6.98 18.91 -8.24
N GLY A 35 8.15 19.53 -8.28
CA GLY A 35 8.25 20.97 -8.45
C GLY A 35 7.64 21.48 -9.76
N TRP A 36 7.71 20.71 -10.84
CA TRP A 36 7.05 21.05 -12.10
C TRP A 36 5.53 20.95 -12.00
N LEU A 37 5.02 19.88 -11.34
CA LEU A 37 3.58 19.72 -11.12
C LEU A 37 2.99 20.89 -10.33
N GLU A 38 3.67 21.31 -9.28
CA GLU A 38 3.22 22.40 -8.43
C GLU A 38 3.39 23.77 -9.11
N ASN A 39 4.60 24.09 -9.56
CA ASN A 39 4.97 25.49 -9.91
C ASN A 39 4.83 25.81 -11.40
N THR A 40 4.78 24.82 -12.29
CA THR A 40 4.71 25.04 -13.74
C THR A 40 3.38 24.56 -14.31
N PHE A 41 2.98 23.35 -14.00
CA PHE A 41 1.70 22.81 -14.43
C PHE A 41 0.54 23.38 -13.60
N ASN A 42 0.81 23.83 -12.36
CA ASN A 42 -0.18 24.33 -11.39
C ASN A 42 -1.31 23.31 -11.17
N ALA A 43 -0.93 22.11 -10.72
CA ALA A 43 -1.89 21.05 -10.46
C ALA A 43 -2.81 21.42 -9.28
N ASP A 44 -4.11 21.28 -9.44
CA ASP A 44 -5.11 21.48 -8.39
C ASP A 44 -5.09 20.32 -7.39
N VAL A 45 -4.67 19.12 -7.83
CA VAL A 45 -4.63 17.89 -7.03
C VAL A 45 -3.67 16.90 -7.68
N LEU A 46 -2.97 16.14 -6.85
CA LEU A 46 -2.14 15.02 -7.29
C LEU A 46 -2.83 13.71 -6.98
N LEU A 47 -2.98 12.86 -7.98
CA LEU A 47 -3.46 11.49 -7.84
C LEU A 47 -2.30 10.52 -8.09
N HIS A 48 -1.85 9.85 -7.04
CA HIS A 48 -0.96 8.71 -7.16
C HIS A 48 -1.77 7.45 -7.50
N PHE A 49 -1.43 6.83 -8.60
CA PHE A 49 -2.14 5.67 -9.13
C PHE A 49 -1.23 4.44 -9.09
N GLY A 50 -1.54 3.48 -8.23
CA GLY A 50 -0.74 2.27 -8.07
C GLY A 50 -1.21 1.38 -6.91
N MET A 51 -0.38 0.42 -6.53
CA MET A 51 -0.63 -0.43 -5.36
C MET A 51 -0.19 0.25 -4.06
N HIS A 52 0.83 1.06 -4.14
CA HIS A 52 1.43 1.90 -3.09
C HIS A 52 2.17 3.06 -3.75
N GLY A 53 2.62 4.03 -2.97
CA GLY A 53 3.42 5.16 -3.46
C GLY A 53 4.91 5.01 -3.18
N ALA A 54 5.66 6.07 -3.44
CA ALA A 54 7.09 6.19 -3.14
C ALA A 54 7.41 7.42 -2.28
N LEU A 55 6.58 8.46 -2.36
CA LEU A 55 6.80 9.73 -1.68
C LEU A 55 6.89 9.56 -0.16
N GLU A 56 6.03 8.77 0.44
CA GLU A 56 5.95 8.50 1.87
C GLU A 56 7.18 7.81 2.45
N PHE A 57 7.99 7.17 1.61
CA PHE A 57 9.22 6.49 2.04
C PHE A 57 10.44 7.39 2.08
N MET A 58 10.35 8.60 1.51
CA MET A 58 11.47 9.55 1.54
C MET A 58 11.89 9.88 2.98
N PRO A 59 13.17 10.14 3.25
CA PRO A 59 13.67 10.42 4.59
C PRO A 59 12.98 11.59 5.29
N GLY A 60 12.89 11.51 6.60
CA GLY A 60 12.28 12.50 7.48
C GLY A 60 11.75 11.89 8.77
N LYS A 61 10.78 12.53 9.41
CA LYS A 61 10.08 11.95 10.55
C LYS A 61 9.37 10.66 10.15
N GLN A 62 9.50 9.62 10.96
CA GLN A 62 8.94 8.30 10.66
C GLN A 62 7.41 8.25 10.78
N THR A 63 6.83 9.03 11.66
CA THR A 63 5.41 8.97 12.00
C THR A 63 4.66 10.28 11.82
N GLY A 64 5.18 11.17 11.00
CA GLY A 64 4.58 12.47 10.73
C GLY A 64 5.33 13.22 9.66
N MET A 65 5.04 14.50 9.51
CA MET A 65 5.73 15.41 8.61
C MET A 65 6.24 16.65 9.34
N SER A 66 7.26 17.26 8.79
CA SER A 66 7.69 18.61 9.09
C SER A 66 8.24 19.25 7.81
N CYS A 67 8.30 20.59 7.76
CA CYS A 67 8.78 21.33 6.61
C CYS A 67 10.21 20.97 6.16
N ASP A 68 11.00 20.30 7.01
CA ASP A 68 12.34 19.81 6.68
C ASP A 68 12.34 18.43 6.05
N ASP A 69 11.23 17.70 6.10
CA ASP A 69 11.12 16.33 5.59
C ASP A 69 10.91 16.32 4.08
N TRP A 70 11.55 15.37 3.40
CA TRP A 70 11.42 15.24 1.95
C TRP A 70 9.97 15.05 1.47
N PRO A 71 9.13 14.23 2.11
CA PRO A 71 7.73 14.09 1.68
C PRO A 71 6.97 15.41 1.68
N ASP A 72 7.11 16.21 2.73
CA ASP A 72 6.46 17.53 2.85
C ASP A 72 6.97 18.51 1.80
N ARG A 73 8.28 18.60 1.65
CA ARG A 73 8.94 19.48 0.66
C ARG A 73 8.59 19.16 -0.79
N LEU A 74 8.29 17.88 -1.07
CA LEU A 74 7.99 17.43 -2.43
C LEU A 74 6.52 17.61 -2.76
N ILE A 75 5.60 17.32 -1.81
CA ILE A 75 4.16 17.45 -2.06
C ILE A 75 3.69 18.90 -1.97
N GLY A 76 4.36 19.73 -1.16
CA GLY A 76 3.99 21.11 -0.95
C GLY A 76 2.56 21.26 -0.45
N GLU A 77 1.82 22.20 -1.03
CA GLU A 77 0.42 22.48 -0.70
C GLU A 77 -0.59 21.69 -1.56
N MET A 78 -0.11 20.83 -2.47
CA MET A 78 -1.01 20.08 -3.37
C MET A 78 -1.82 19.05 -2.59
N PRO A 79 -3.16 19.05 -2.72
CA PRO A 79 -3.99 17.94 -2.25
C PRO A 79 -3.51 16.62 -2.85
N ASN A 80 -3.32 15.62 -1.99
CA ASN A 80 -2.71 14.36 -2.36
C ASN A 80 -3.68 13.19 -2.18
N ILE A 81 -4.04 12.54 -3.26
CA ILE A 81 -4.91 11.37 -3.26
C ILE A 81 -4.11 10.17 -3.73
N TYR A 82 -4.22 9.07 -3.01
CA TYR A 82 -3.61 7.78 -3.36
C TYR A 82 -4.67 6.73 -3.66
N LEU A 83 -4.59 6.09 -4.79
CA LEU A 83 -5.19 4.78 -4.99
C LEU A 83 -4.31 3.74 -4.33
N TYR A 84 -4.84 2.99 -3.38
CA TYR A 84 -4.08 2.08 -2.55
C TYR A 84 -4.75 0.71 -2.42
N ALA A 85 -3.95 -0.35 -2.40
CA ALA A 85 -4.45 -1.70 -2.20
C ALA A 85 -5.10 -1.85 -0.81
N SER A 86 -6.32 -2.39 -0.73
CA SER A 86 -7.06 -2.53 0.52
C SER A 86 -6.35 -3.41 1.55
N ASN A 87 -5.51 -4.34 1.10
CA ASN A 87 -4.76 -5.28 1.93
C ASN A 87 -3.41 -4.74 2.43
N ASN A 88 -3.06 -3.48 2.13
CA ASN A 88 -1.82 -2.85 2.58
C ASN A 88 -2.07 -1.64 3.52
N PRO A 89 -2.71 -1.83 4.68
CA PRO A 89 -3.05 -0.74 5.58
C PRO A 89 -1.86 -0.12 6.31
N SER A 90 -0.75 -0.84 6.47
CA SER A 90 0.45 -0.34 7.14
C SER A 90 1.13 0.75 6.33
N GLU A 91 1.41 0.50 5.05
CA GLU A 91 2.00 1.50 4.15
C GLU A 91 1.01 2.63 3.84
N ALA A 92 -0.29 2.34 3.68
CA ALA A 92 -1.30 3.38 3.56
C ALA A 92 -1.33 4.33 4.76
N SER A 93 -1.08 3.82 5.97
CA SER A 93 -0.94 4.65 7.17
C SER A 93 0.31 5.53 7.13
N LEU A 94 1.41 5.06 6.52
CA LEU A 94 2.59 5.88 6.27
C LEU A 94 2.28 6.99 5.26
N ALA A 95 1.62 6.67 4.16
CA ALA A 95 1.21 7.66 3.15
C ALA A 95 0.35 8.77 3.76
N LYS A 96 -0.61 8.42 4.62
CA LYS A 96 -1.44 9.40 5.35
C LYS A 96 -0.62 10.31 6.27
N ARG A 97 0.33 9.74 7.02
CA ARG A 97 1.11 10.48 8.02
C ARG A 97 2.28 11.25 7.43
N ARG A 98 2.80 10.80 6.30
CA ARG A 98 4.05 11.29 5.74
C ARG A 98 3.93 11.94 4.37
N SER A 99 2.77 11.91 3.76
CA SER A 99 2.49 12.62 2.51
C SER A 99 1.11 13.25 2.46
N ASN A 100 0.45 13.36 3.61
CA ASN A 100 -0.86 14.00 3.75
C ASN A 100 -1.92 13.37 2.83
N ALA A 101 -1.80 12.06 2.58
CA ALA A 101 -2.60 11.38 1.57
C ALA A 101 -4.01 11.07 2.05
N ILE A 102 -4.98 11.33 1.17
CA ILE A 102 -6.32 10.74 1.26
C ILE A 102 -6.28 9.43 0.48
N ILE A 103 -6.59 8.33 1.17
CA ILE A 103 -6.57 7.00 0.55
C ILE A 103 -7.91 6.69 -0.09
N ILE A 104 -7.87 6.21 -1.32
CA ILE A 104 -9.00 5.58 -1.99
C ILE A 104 -8.60 4.13 -2.24
N THR A 105 -9.21 3.21 -1.51
CA THR A 105 -8.86 1.79 -1.65
C THR A 105 -9.42 1.19 -2.93
N HIS A 106 -8.64 0.29 -3.50
CA HIS A 106 -9.09 -0.63 -4.54
C HIS A 106 -9.00 -2.08 -4.06
N LEU A 107 -9.80 -2.92 -4.66
CA LEU A 107 -9.79 -4.34 -4.35
C LEU A 107 -8.50 -5.00 -4.86
N THR A 108 -8.04 -6.00 -4.13
CA THR A 108 -6.93 -6.84 -4.56
C THR A 108 -7.43 -8.25 -4.87
N PRO A 109 -6.84 -8.95 -5.85
CA PRO A 109 -7.15 -10.35 -6.07
C PRO A 109 -6.92 -11.18 -4.80
N PRO A 110 -7.68 -12.26 -4.59
CA PRO A 110 -7.50 -13.10 -3.41
C PRO A 110 -6.12 -13.76 -3.41
N LEU A 111 -5.35 -13.55 -2.34
CA LEU A 111 -4.03 -14.16 -2.17
C LEU A 111 -4.09 -15.69 -1.95
N ALA A 112 -5.28 -16.26 -1.78
CA ALA A 112 -5.47 -17.66 -1.38
C ALA A 112 -5.82 -18.62 -2.54
N SER A 113 -5.81 -18.17 -3.79
CA SER A 113 -6.38 -18.96 -4.89
C SER A 113 -5.51 -20.09 -5.43
N SER A 114 -4.32 -20.36 -4.88
CA SER A 114 -3.61 -21.59 -5.25
C SER A 114 -2.69 -22.12 -4.14
N GLY A 115 -2.76 -23.45 -3.89
CA GLY A 115 -1.76 -24.17 -3.09
C GLY A 115 -0.34 -24.08 -3.66
N LEU A 116 -0.21 -23.77 -4.93
CA LEU A 116 1.02 -23.41 -5.62
C LEU A 116 1.64 -22.11 -5.09
N TYR A 117 0.83 -21.13 -4.67
CA TYR A 117 1.32 -19.84 -4.20
C TYR A 117 2.16 -19.97 -2.92
N LYS A 118 1.81 -20.84 -2.01
CA LYS A 118 2.54 -21.04 -0.76
C LYS A 118 3.95 -21.58 -1.00
N GLY A 119 4.09 -22.63 -1.79
CA GLY A 119 5.39 -23.20 -2.14
C GLY A 119 6.26 -22.26 -2.98
N LEU A 120 5.65 -21.46 -3.87
CA LEU A 120 6.35 -20.46 -4.67
C LEU A 120 6.80 -19.27 -3.81
N ALA A 121 6.04 -18.86 -2.80
CA ALA A 121 6.43 -17.80 -1.88
C ALA A 121 7.62 -18.21 -1.01
N GLU A 122 7.61 -19.44 -0.48
CA GLU A 122 8.74 -19.99 0.28
C GLU A 122 10.00 -20.13 -0.58
N LEU A 123 9.84 -20.56 -1.83
CA LEU A 123 10.93 -20.65 -2.80
C LEU A 123 11.50 -19.26 -3.14
N LYS A 124 10.65 -18.27 -3.32
CA LYS A 124 11.04 -16.87 -3.55
C LYS A 124 11.84 -16.31 -2.38
N ASP A 125 11.39 -16.53 -1.16
CA ASP A 125 12.09 -16.10 0.06
C ASP A 125 13.49 -16.73 0.17
N SER A 126 13.62 -18.03 -0.15
CA SER A 126 14.90 -18.73 -0.17
C SER A 126 15.83 -18.20 -1.26
N LEU A 127 15.30 -17.90 -2.44
CA LEU A 127 16.06 -17.30 -3.55
C LEU A 127 16.51 -15.87 -3.23
N ASP A 128 15.68 -15.07 -2.57
CA ASP A 128 16.03 -13.73 -2.11
C ASP A 128 17.17 -13.76 -1.08
N ARG A 129 17.10 -14.69 -0.13
CA ARG A 129 18.18 -14.90 0.85
C ARG A 129 19.47 -15.34 0.17
N TRP A 130 19.39 -16.28 -0.77
CA TRP A 130 20.53 -16.75 -1.56
C TRP A 130 21.21 -15.61 -2.35
N ARG A 131 20.44 -14.74 -2.98
CA ARG A 131 20.95 -13.56 -3.72
C ARG A 131 21.65 -12.54 -2.83
N ARG A 132 21.21 -12.42 -1.58
CA ARG A 132 21.80 -11.49 -0.58
C ARG A 132 23.00 -12.10 0.13
N SER A 133 23.18 -13.41 0.10
CA SER A 133 24.29 -14.10 0.75
C SER A 133 25.60 -13.89 -0.02
N PRO A 134 26.75 -13.70 0.68
CA PRO A 134 28.07 -13.63 0.03
C PRO A 134 28.38 -14.89 -0.80
N HIS A 135 29.07 -14.73 -1.91
CA HIS A 135 29.34 -15.83 -2.85
C HIS A 135 30.05 -17.05 -2.24
N ASP A 136 30.92 -16.81 -1.26
CA ASP A 136 31.73 -17.86 -0.63
C ASP A 136 31.22 -18.27 0.75
N SER A 137 29.97 -17.97 1.10
CA SER A 137 29.42 -18.28 2.41
C SER A 137 28.88 -19.72 2.46
N PRO A 138 29.09 -20.46 3.57
CA PRO A 138 28.47 -21.78 3.78
C PRO A 138 26.94 -21.71 3.68
N GLU A 139 26.33 -20.63 4.19
CA GLU A 139 24.89 -20.41 4.12
C GLU A 139 24.35 -20.43 2.66
N ARG A 140 25.15 -19.95 1.70
CA ARG A 140 24.75 -19.93 0.30
C ARG A 140 24.63 -21.36 -0.27
N ILE A 141 25.53 -22.26 0.13
CA ILE A 141 25.49 -23.68 -0.28
C ILE A 141 24.25 -24.37 0.30
N ASP A 142 23.96 -24.13 1.57
CA ASP A 142 22.77 -24.69 2.24
C ASP A 142 21.48 -24.18 1.59
N LEU A 143 21.44 -22.90 1.20
CA LEU A 143 20.32 -22.30 0.48
C LEU A 143 20.15 -22.87 -0.92
N GLU A 144 21.22 -23.18 -1.64
CA GLU A 144 21.14 -23.85 -2.95
C GLU A 144 20.50 -25.25 -2.86
N ILE A 145 20.84 -26.01 -1.84
CA ILE A 145 20.22 -27.32 -1.57
C ILE A 145 18.73 -27.15 -1.26
N LEU A 146 18.40 -26.21 -0.36
CA LEU A 146 17.01 -25.92 -0.01
C LEU A 146 16.18 -25.44 -1.21
N ILE A 147 16.75 -24.58 -2.04
CA ILE A 147 16.10 -24.08 -3.28
C ILE A 147 15.82 -25.23 -4.24
N MET A 148 16.77 -26.17 -4.41
CA MET A 148 16.55 -27.34 -5.25
C MET A 148 15.41 -28.23 -4.74
N GLU A 149 15.33 -28.45 -3.43
CA GLU A 149 14.26 -29.22 -2.82
C GLU A 149 12.90 -28.52 -2.98
N GLN A 150 12.83 -27.23 -2.68
CA GLN A 150 11.61 -26.43 -2.81
C GLN A 150 11.15 -26.33 -4.28
N ALA A 151 12.06 -26.10 -5.22
CA ALA A 151 11.75 -26.05 -6.63
C ALA A 151 11.11 -27.36 -7.12
N LYS A 152 11.61 -28.50 -6.66
CA LYS A 152 11.05 -29.81 -6.97
C LYS A 152 9.61 -30.00 -6.47
N THR A 153 9.28 -29.40 -5.32
CA THR A 153 7.91 -29.49 -4.78
C THR A 153 6.88 -28.70 -5.59
N VAL A 154 7.33 -27.74 -6.38
CA VAL A 154 6.49 -26.88 -7.24
C VAL A 154 6.73 -27.14 -8.74
N ASP A 155 7.34 -28.27 -9.05
CA ASP A 155 7.59 -28.74 -10.43
C ASP A 155 8.45 -27.77 -11.27
N LEU A 156 9.42 -27.11 -10.63
CA LEU A 156 10.39 -26.21 -11.26
C LEU A 156 11.80 -26.79 -11.21
N ASP A 157 12.63 -26.41 -12.20
CA ASP A 157 14.05 -26.76 -12.23
C ASP A 157 14.86 -25.85 -11.29
N GLY A 158 15.36 -26.42 -10.19
CA GLY A 158 16.18 -25.74 -9.19
C GLY A 158 17.67 -25.73 -9.48
N SER A 159 18.13 -26.29 -10.61
CA SER A 159 19.56 -26.45 -10.90
C SER A 159 20.32 -25.13 -11.10
N ASN A 160 19.62 -24.04 -11.43
CA ASN A 160 20.20 -22.71 -11.58
C ASN A 160 19.32 -21.68 -10.86
N PRO A 161 19.71 -21.23 -9.65
CA PRO A 161 18.94 -20.29 -8.86
C PRO A 161 18.67 -18.94 -9.55
N GLU A 162 19.60 -18.42 -10.35
CA GLU A 162 19.40 -17.16 -11.07
C GLU A 162 18.31 -17.28 -12.14
N ARG A 163 18.36 -18.36 -12.90
CA ARG A 163 17.37 -18.65 -13.95
C ARG A 163 16.00 -18.98 -13.35
N LEU A 164 16.02 -19.69 -12.21
CA LEU A 164 14.81 -19.99 -11.46
C LEU A 164 14.16 -18.73 -10.93
N TRP A 165 14.95 -17.77 -10.43
CA TRP A 165 14.45 -16.45 -10.00
C TRP A 165 13.70 -15.72 -11.12
N LEU A 166 14.30 -15.61 -12.30
CA LEU A 166 13.65 -14.96 -13.45
C LEU A 166 12.35 -15.68 -13.83
N LYS A 167 12.37 -17.00 -13.88
CA LYS A 167 11.19 -17.80 -14.17
C LYS A 167 10.11 -17.67 -13.11
N LEU A 168 10.50 -17.48 -11.85
CA LEU A 168 9.56 -17.26 -10.74
C LEU A 168 8.87 -15.91 -10.87
N LEU A 169 9.60 -14.85 -11.21
CA LEU A 169 9.03 -13.54 -11.49
C LEU A 169 8.04 -13.59 -12.67
N GLU A 170 8.42 -14.22 -13.78
CA GLU A 170 7.53 -14.42 -14.94
C GLU A 170 6.27 -15.21 -14.54
N THR A 171 6.44 -16.23 -13.68
CA THR A 171 5.32 -17.05 -13.20
C THR A 171 4.43 -16.29 -12.23
N GLU A 172 5.00 -15.44 -11.38
CA GLU A 172 4.26 -14.57 -10.47
C GLU A 172 3.39 -13.58 -11.24
N GLU A 173 3.90 -13.01 -12.34
CA GLU A 173 3.12 -12.17 -13.25
C GLU A 173 2.06 -12.97 -14.04
N ALA A 174 2.34 -14.23 -14.36
CA ALA A 174 1.44 -15.11 -15.11
C ALA A 174 0.38 -15.80 -14.21
N LEU A 175 0.63 -15.93 -12.90
CA LEU A 175 -0.27 -16.60 -11.95
C LEU A 175 -1.43 -15.73 -11.45
N ILE A 176 -1.68 -14.59 -12.04
CA ILE A 176 -2.91 -13.83 -11.86
C ILE A 176 -3.85 -14.22 -13.00
N PRO A 177 -4.61 -15.34 -12.89
CA PRO A 177 -5.39 -15.88 -14.02
C PRO A 177 -6.47 -14.93 -14.51
N ASP A 178 -6.95 -14.03 -13.66
CA ASP A 178 -7.97 -13.04 -13.97
C ASP A 178 -7.40 -11.62 -14.15
N GLY A 179 -6.07 -11.48 -14.19
CA GLY A 179 -5.39 -10.20 -14.31
C GLY A 179 -5.40 -9.37 -13.03
N LEU A 180 -4.82 -8.18 -13.12
CA LEU A 180 -4.90 -7.18 -12.04
C LEU A 180 -6.33 -6.64 -11.96
N HIS A 181 -6.73 -6.23 -10.76
CA HIS A 181 -7.99 -5.51 -10.60
C HIS A 181 -8.01 -4.24 -11.48
N ILE A 182 -9.06 -4.09 -12.26
CA ILE A 182 -9.27 -2.90 -13.09
C ILE A 182 -10.17 -1.95 -12.32
N LEU A 183 -9.63 -0.80 -11.97
CA LEU A 183 -10.37 0.23 -11.26
C LEU A 183 -11.66 0.59 -12.00
N GLY A 184 -12.78 0.62 -11.28
CA GLY A 184 -14.09 0.92 -11.82
C GLY A 184 -14.80 -0.23 -12.50
N ASN A 185 -14.16 -1.38 -12.66
CA ASN A 185 -14.81 -2.57 -13.19
C ASN A 185 -15.34 -3.45 -12.06
N PRO A 186 -16.67 -3.69 -12.01
CA PRO A 186 -17.22 -4.69 -11.10
C PRO A 186 -16.61 -6.07 -11.36
N MET A 187 -16.45 -6.82 -10.30
CA MET A 187 -15.88 -8.16 -10.39
C MET A 187 -16.73 -9.09 -11.25
N SER A 188 -16.11 -9.91 -12.09
CA SER A 188 -16.81 -10.92 -12.90
C SER A 188 -17.55 -11.93 -12.05
N ALA A 189 -18.59 -12.59 -12.61
CA ALA A 189 -19.36 -13.60 -11.88
C ALA A 189 -18.49 -14.75 -11.38
N ASN A 190 -17.51 -15.18 -12.18
CA ASN A 190 -16.60 -16.27 -11.81
C ASN A 190 -15.69 -15.86 -10.66
N ALA A 191 -15.06 -14.67 -10.73
CA ALA A 191 -14.21 -14.14 -9.67
C ALA A 191 -14.99 -13.94 -8.36
N ARG A 192 -16.23 -13.43 -8.41
CA ARG A 192 -17.11 -13.34 -7.23
C ARG A 192 -17.39 -14.71 -6.61
N ALA A 193 -17.72 -15.70 -7.43
CA ALA A 193 -17.98 -17.05 -6.93
C ALA A 193 -16.74 -17.65 -6.24
N GLU A 194 -15.55 -17.39 -6.76
CA GLU A 194 -14.30 -17.81 -6.15
C GLU A 194 -14.07 -17.12 -4.80
N TYR A 195 -14.22 -15.80 -4.72
CA TYR A 195 -14.14 -15.08 -3.45
C TYR A 195 -15.12 -15.62 -2.40
N LEU A 196 -16.39 -15.83 -2.79
CA LEU A 196 -17.40 -16.35 -1.88
C LEU A 196 -17.09 -17.78 -1.39
N ARG A 197 -16.42 -18.58 -2.22
CA ARG A 197 -15.95 -19.92 -1.84
C ARG A 197 -14.85 -19.85 -0.78
N LEU A 198 -13.95 -18.85 -0.88
CA LEU A 198 -12.85 -18.65 0.05
C LEU A 198 -13.30 -18.06 1.40
N LEU A 199 -14.47 -17.43 1.45
CA LEU A 199 -15.08 -16.91 2.68
C LEU A 199 -15.68 -18.04 3.51
N THR A 200 -14.84 -18.82 4.20
CA THR A 200 -15.25 -19.98 4.99
C THR A 200 -15.77 -19.62 6.38
N ASN A 201 -15.30 -18.52 6.96
CA ASN A 201 -15.53 -18.13 8.35
C ASN A 201 -16.64 -17.06 8.52
N CYS A 202 -17.57 -16.97 7.59
CA CYS A 202 -18.67 -16.01 7.70
C CYS A 202 -20.05 -16.68 7.46
N ASP A 203 -21.09 -16.08 8.01
CA ASP A 203 -22.47 -16.54 7.86
C ASP A 203 -23.02 -16.24 6.44
N GLN A 204 -24.16 -16.86 6.13
CA GLN A 204 -24.80 -16.70 4.82
C GLN A 204 -25.23 -15.26 4.54
N LYS A 205 -25.64 -14.52 5.57
CA LYS A 205 -26.04 -13.12 5.44
C LYS A 205 -24.85 -12.24 5.01
N THR A 206 -23.70 -12.46 5.61
CA THR A 206 -22.46 -11.78 5.25
C THR A 206 -22.03 -12.11 3.82
N LYS A 207 -22.13 -13.39 3.40
CA LYS A 207 -21.83 -13.79 2.01
C LYS A 207 -22.73 -13.08 1.00
N LEU A 208 -24.02 -12.99 1.25
CA LEU A 208 -24.97 -12.29 0.38
C LEU A 208 -24.64 -10.78 0.32
N ARG A 209 -24.27 -10.15 1.46
CA ARG A 209 -23.83 -8.75 1.49
C ARG A 209 -22.58 -8.54 0.65
N VAL A 210 -21.57 -9.40 0.82
CA VAL A 210 -20.32 -9.33 0.05
C VAL A 210 -20.59 -9.50 -1.44
N GLU A 211 -21.38 -10.51 -1.81
CA GLU A 211 -21.76 -10.74 -3.21
C GLU A 211 -22.41 -9.52 -3.85
N GLU A 212 -23.34 -8.88 -3.15
CA GLU A 212 -24.03 -7.70 -3.66
C GLU A 212 -23.08 -6.50 -3.83
N ILE A 213 -22.17 -6.29 -2.87
CA ILE A 213 -21.17 -5.22 -2.97
C ILE A 213 -20.23 -5.46 -4.16
N LEU A 214 -19.75 -6.69 -4.34
CA LEU A 214 -18.79 -7.00 -5.43
C LEU A 214 -19.40 -6.93 -6.85
N LYS A 215 -20.72 -6.76 -6.98
CA LYS A 215 -21.39 -6.51 -8.27
C LYS A 215 -21.29 -5.07 -8.75
N ASN A 216 -20.90 -4.17 -7.87
CA ASN A 216 -20.96 -2.73 -8.12
C ASN A 216 -19.54 -2.11 -8.03
N ASP A 217 -19.37 -0.99 -8.73
CA ASP A 217 -18.20 -0.13 -8.58
C ASP A 217 -18.44 0.89 -7.47
N TYR A 218 -17.53 0.93 -6.50
CA TYR A 218 -17.46 1.94 -5.44
C TYR A 218 -16.21 2.80 -5.53
N GLU A 219 -15.27 2.45 -6.39
CA GLU A 219 -13.93 3.05 -6.44
C GLU A 219 -13.93 4.34 -7.25
N ILE A 220 -14.46 4.32 -8.48
CA ILE A 220 -14.57 5.53 -9.30
C ILE A 220 -15.49 6.58 -8.65
N PRO A 221 -16.68 6.23 -8.14
CA PRO A 221 -17.50 7.19 -7.40
C PRO A 221 -16.78 7.82 -6.20
N ALA A 222 -16.04 7.02 -5.42
CA ALA A 222 -15.27 7.52 -4.28
C ALA A 222 -14.12 8.43 -4.72
N LEU A 223 -13.40 8.07 -5.80
CA LEU A 223 -12.35 8.90 -6.36
C LEU A 223 -12.89 10.25 -6.85
N LEU A 224 -14.00 10.26 -7.58
CA LEU A 224 -14.62 11.49 -8.05
C LEU A 224 -15.12 12.34 -6.90
N HIS A 225 -15.66 11.72 -5.85
CA HIS A 225 -16.07 12.41 -4.63
C HIS A 225 -14.88 13.09 -3.93
N ALA A 226 -13.76 12.38 -3.79
CA ALA A 226 -12.53 12.92 -3.19
C ALA A 226 -11.93 14.05 -4.04
N LEU A 227 -11.89 13.91 -5.37
CA LEU A 227 -11.45 14.95 -6.30
C LEU A 227 -12.34 16.21 -6.22
N GLY A 228 -13.62 16.05 -5.86
CA GLY A 228 -14.54 17.15 -5.59
C GLY A 228 -14.39 17.74 -4.17
N GLY A 229 -13.40 17.36 -3.39
CA GLY A 229 -13.18 17.82 -2.01
C GLY A 229 -14.09 17.14 -0.99
N GLY A 230 -14.72 16.02 -1.34
CA GLY A 230 -15.61 15.27 -0.47
C GLY A 230 -14.89 14.43 0.58
N PHE A 231 -15.51 14.21 1.72
CA PHE A 231 -14.99 13.39 2.79
C PHE A 231 -15.00 11.89 2.42
N THR A 232 -13.83 11.24 2.48
CA THR A 232 -13.71 9.79 2.26
C THR A 232 -13.78 9.04 3.58
N PRO A 233 -14.83 8.23 3.84
CA PRO A 233 -15.02 7.57 5.12
C PRO A 233 -13.89 6.58 5.45
N PRO A 234 -13.42 6.53 6.70
CA PRO A 234 -12.38 5.61 7.12
C PRO A 234 -12.89 4.17 7.26
N VAL A 235 -11.97 3.22 7.12
CA VAL A 235 -12.21 1.80 7.41
C VAL A 235 -10.89 1.12 7.79
N ALA A 236 -10.95 0.06 8.59
CA ALA A 236 -9.78 -0.78 8.83
C ALA A 236 -9.39 -1.49 7.52
N GLY A 237 -8.12 -1.38 7.14
CA GLY A 237 -7.58 -2.09 5.99
C GLY A 237 -7.36 -3.56 6.31
N GLY A 238 -7.25 -4.37 5.28
CA GLY A 238 -6.99 -5.80 5.41
C GLY A 238 -7.36 -6.59 4.17
N ASP A 239 -7.15 -7.89 4.26
CA ASP A 239 -7.56 -8.84 3.24
C ASP A 239 -9.06 -9.15 3.38
N LEU A 240 -9.78 -9.12 2.27
CA LEU A 240 -11.21 -9.42 2.21
C LEU A 240 -11.56 -10.81 2.78
N ILE A 241 -10.70 -11.82 2.59
CA ILE A 241 -10.93 -13.17 3.08
C ILE A 241 -10.90 -13.22 4.62
N ARG A 242 -10.08 -12.38 5.24
CA ARG A 242 -9.93 -12.28 6.69
C ARG A 242 -10.93 -11.32 7.32
N SER A 243 -11.29 -10.26 6.61
CA SER A 243 -12.19 -9.23 7.10
C SER A 243 -13.07 -8.68 5.98
N THR A 244 -14.35 -9.01 6.02
CA THR A 244 -15.32 -8.48 5.05
C THR A 244 -15.66 -7.00 5.28
N GLU A 245 -15.16 -6.40 6.36
CA GLU A 245 -15.37 -4.98 6.70
C GLU A 245 -14.56 -4.03 5.79
N VAL A 246 -13.56 -4.55 5.08
CA VAL A 246 -12.85 -3.76 4.05
C VAL A 246 -13.76 -3.32 2.90
N LEU A 247 -14.90 -4.00 2.72
CA LEU A 247 -15.91 -3.68 1.71
C LEU A 247 -16.98 -2.71 2.22
N PRO A 248 -17.49 -1.85 1.34
CA PRO A 248 -17.03 -1.60 -0.03
C PRO A 248 -15.65 -0.95 -0.07
N THR A 249 -14.91 -1.13 -1.16
CA THR A 249 -13.69 -0.36 -1.46
C THR A 249 -14.00 1.12 -1.72
N GLY A 250 -13.03 1.93 -2.10
CA GLY A 250 -13.22 3.38 -2.20
C GLY A 250 -13.18 4.08 -0.84
N ARG A 251 -12.54 3.48 0.17
CA ARG A 251 -12.50 3.96 1.56
C ARG A 251 -11.10 4.40 1.96
N ASN A 252 -11.02 5.25 2.96
CA ASN A 252 -9.76 5.75 3.51
C ASN A 252 -9.23 4.82 4.60
N ILE A 253 -8.48 3.79 4.20
CA ILE A 253 -8.03 2.72 5.11
C ILE A 253 -7.03 3.21 6.16
N HIS A 254 -7.00 2.49 7.26
CA HIS A 254 -6.03 2.62 8.35
C HIS A 254 -5.66 1.26 8.93
N ALA A 255 -4.52 1.21 9.61
CA ALA A 255 -4.04 0.06 10.38
C ALA A 255 -4.24 0.28 11.89
N PHE A 256 -5.34 0.90 12.29
CA PHE A 256 -5.61 1.24 13.68
C PHE A 256 -6.17 0.03 14.43
N ASP A 257 -5.55 -0.35 15.54
CA ASP A 257 -6.06 -1.36 16.45
C ASP A 257 -6.83 -0.68 17.60
N PRO A 258 -8.17 -0.72 17.61
CA PRO A 258 -8.97 -0.03 18.61
C PRO A 258 -8.83 -0.61 20.03
N PHE A 259 -8.27 -1.81 20.17
CA PHE A 259 -8.03 -2.44 21.48
C PHE A 259 -6.69 -2.04 22.12
N ARG A 260 -5.75 -1.56 21.30
CA ARG A 260 -4.41 -1.14 21.75
C ARG A 260 -4.18 0.35 21.66
N MET A 261 -5.02 1.04 20.91
CA MET A 261 -4.87 2.47 20.67
C MET A 261 -6.21 3.22 20.90
N PRO A 262 -6.14 4.44 21.42
CA PRO A 262 -4.93 5.16 21.81
C PRO A 262 -4.32 4.61 23.11
N THR A 263 -3.00 4.67 23.22
CA THR A 263 -2.30 4.39 24.49
C THR A 263 -2.51 5.57 25.46
N GLU A 264 -2.34 5.36 26.75
CA GLU A 264 -2.42 6.45 27.75
C GLU A 264 -1.45 7.60 27.41
N PHE A 265 -0.24 7.26 26.96
CA PHE A 265 0.74 8.24 26.49
C PHE A 265 0.19 9.07 25.31
N SER A 266 -0.38 8.40 24.30
CA SER A 266 -0.97 9.08 23.15
C SER A 266 -2.14 9.99 23.53
N CYS A 267 -2.95 9.59 24.51
CA CYS A 267 -4.04 10.44 25.04
C CYS A 267 -3.50 11.69 25.72
N ARG A 268 -2.43 11.56 26.51
CA ARG A 268 -1.80 12.69 27.21
C ARG A 268 -1.17 13.67 26.21
N GLU A 269 -0.42 13.16 25.24
CA GLU A 269 0.19 14.00 24.19
C GLU A 269 -0.86 14.65 23.29
N GLY A 270 -1.90 13.92 22.90
CA GLY A 270 -3.02 14.48 22.15
C GLY A 270 -3.73 15.60 22.89
N ALA A 271 -3.98 15.41 24.18
CA ALA A 271 -4.57 16.48 25.02
C ALA A 271 -3.67 17.71 25.13
N LYS A 272 -2.34 17.51 25.20
CA LYS A 272 -1.37 18.62 25.21
C LYS A 272 -1.37 19.37 23.89
N GLN A 273 -1.33 18.67 22.76
CA GLN A 273 -1.39 19.30 21.44
C GLN A 273 -2.70 20.04 21.21
N ALA A 274 -3.83 19.45 21.63
CA ALA A 274 -5.12 20.12 21.55
C ALA A 274 -5.16 21.42 22.38
N ARG A 275 -4.56 21.44 23.56
CA ARG A 275 -4.44 22.66 24.36
C ARG A 275 -3.58 23.70 23.67
N LEU A 276 -2.41 23.32 23.16
CA LEU A 276 -1.54 24.24 22.43
C LEU A 276 -2.27 24.88 21.23
N LEU A 277 -3.08 24.07 20.51
CA LEU A 277 -3.87 24.57 19.39
C LEU A 277 -4.95 25.54 19.87
N LEU A 278 -5.67 25.20 20.94
CA LEU A 278 -6.72 26.08 21.51
C LEU A 278 -6.14 27.39 22.05
N ASP A 279 -4.95 27.35 22.65
CA ASP A 279 -4.25 28.50 23.21
C ASP A 279 -3.80 29.53 22.14
N THR A 280 -3.79 29.13 20.85
CA THR A 280 -3.55 30.07 19.75
C THR A 280 -4.71 30.98 19.43
N HIS A 281 -5.89 30.71 20.03
CA HIS A 281 -7.12 31.46 19.80
C HIS A 281 -7.47 32.31 21.01
N GLU A 282 -7.85 33.56 20.82
CA GLU A 282 -8.31 34.48 21.90
C GLU A 282 -9.58 33.98 22.59
N SER A 283 -10.39 33.19 21.90
CA SER A 283 -11.59 32.54 22.43
C SER A 283 -11.76 31.16 21.85
N LEU A 284 -12.46 30.26 22.54
CA LEU A 284 -12.71 28.91 22.07
C LEU A 284 -13.41 28.93 20.70
N PRO A 285 -12.79 28.38 19.64
CA PRO A 285 -13.42 28.32 18.34
C PRO A 285 -14.60 27.35 18.32
N ARG A 286 -15.60 27.63 17.49
CA ARG A 286 -16.78 26.73 17.34
C ARG A 286 -16.43 25.43 16.62
N SER A 287 -15.43 25.44 15.78
CA SER A 287 -14.90 24.28 15.06
C SER A 287 -13.45 24.53 14.67
N ILE A 288 -12.67 23.47 14.59
CA ILE A 288 -11.30 23.47 14.09
C ILE A 288 -11.24 22.41 12.99
N ALA A 289 -10.77 22.78 11.81
CA ALA A 289 -10.42 21.82 10.75
C ALA A 289 -8.94 21.45 10.93
N LEU A 290 -8.65 20.16 10.93
CA LEU A 290 -7.29 19.60 11.04
C LEU A 290 -7.01 18.78 9.80
#